data_7806def781573a218daea846a8c248f1
#
_entry.id   7806def781573a218daea846a8c248f1
#
_cell.length_a   1.000
_cell.length_b   1.000
_cell.length_c   1.000
_cell.angle_alpha   90.00
_cell.angle_beta   90.00
_cell.angle_gamma   90.00
#
_symmetry.space_group_name_H-M   'P 1'
#
loop_
_entity.id
_entity.type
_entity.pdbx_description
1 polymer ?
#
loop_
_entity_poly.entity_id
_entity_poly.type
_entity_poly.pdbx_seq_one_letter_code
_entity_poly.pdbx_strand_id
1 'polypeptide(L)'
;MFNWRIIISTLFIMLIGCGKQAENKTVEISLNTIQCGMCSNKIADGLNKLEGVKKIDVDLEKKIGTVMYNASIVDIKAIENTIASIGYDANDTPADPKVYEKLDLCCKVPGG
;
A
#
# COMPACT_ATOMS: atom_id res chain seq x y z
N MET A 1 -57.87 -4.07 3.11
CA MET A 1 -57.19 -4.35 1.85
C MET A 1 -55.70 -4.13 2.04
N PHE A 2 -54.97 -5.19 1.91
CA PHE A 2 -53.50 -5.13 2.00
C PHE A 2 -52.92 -4.40 0.79
N ASN A 3 -52.25 -3.29 0.99
CA ASN A 3 -51.55 -2.60 -0.09
C ASN A 3 -50.24 -3.32 -0.38
N TRP A 4 -50.33 -4.31 -1.24
CA TRP A 4 -49.19 -5.06 -1.76
C TRP A 4 -48.04 -4.16 -2.26
N ARG A 5 -48.41 -2.99 -2.79
CA ARG A 5 -47.47 -2.00 -3.32
C ARG A 5 -46.57 -1.39 -2.23
N ILE A 6 -47.07 -1.28 -1.00
CA ILE A 6 -46.34 -0.73 0.14
C ILE A 6 -45.35 -1.76 0.67
N ILE A 7 -45.71 -3.05 0.65
CA ILE A 7 -44.86 -4.14 1.13
C ILE A 7 -43.65 -4.31 0.22
N ILE A 8 -43.81 -4.17 -1.09
CA ILE A 8 -42.72 -4.27 -2.06
C ILE A 8 -41.75 -3.10 -1.89
N SER A 9 -42.28 -1.90 -1.61
CA SER A 9 -41.45 -0.71 -1.38
C SER A 9 -40.62 -0.82 -0.10
N THR A 10 -41.18 -1.42 0.93
CA THR A 10 -40.47 -1.58 2.22
C THR A 10 -39.40 -2.68 2.15
N LEU A 11 -39.64 -3.70 1.35
CA LEU A 11 -38.67 -4.79 1.16
C LEU A 11 -37.43 -4.34 0.36
N PHE A 12 -37.61 -3.38 -0.55
CA PHE A 12 -36.54 -2.88 -1.39
C PHE A 12 -35.52 -2.04 -0.60
N ILE A 13 -35.98 -1.38 0.47
CA ILE A 13 -35.12 -0.53 1.31
C ILE A 13 -34.16 -1.36 2.16
N MET A 14 -34.49 -2.61 2.46
CA MET A 14 -33.61 -3.49 3.25
C MET A 14 -32.42 -4.07 2.47
N LEU A 15 -32.45 -4.00 1.15
CA LEU A 15 -31.36 -4.50 0.30
C LEU A 15 -30.21 -3.50 0.11
N ILE A 16 -30.39 -2.25 0.51
CA ILE A 16 -29.37 -1.19 0.34
C ILE A 16 -28.43 -1.11 1.55
N GLY A 17 -28.72 -1.82 2.64
CA GLY A 17 -27.92 -1.81 3.86
C GLY A 17 -26.78 -2.82 3.92
N CYS A 18 -26.37 -3.36 2.79
CA CYS A 18 -25.39 -4.44 2.78
C CYS A 18 -23.97 -3.94 2.65
N GLY A 19 -23.28 -4.01 3.75
CA GLY A 19 -21.88 -4.43 3.71
C GLY A 19 -20.90 -3.34 3.28
N LYS A 20 -20.12 -2.91 4.20
CA LYS A 20 -18.87 -2.20 3.90
C LYS A 20 -18.03 -3.08 2.97
N GLN A 21 -18.05 -2.79 1.69
CA GLN A 21 -17.11 -3.38 0.77
C GLN A 21 -15.71 -2.85 1.10
N ALA A 22 -14.72 -3.75 1.14
CA ALA A 22 -13.34 -3.35 1.28
C ALA A 22 -12.97 -2.40 0.14
N GLU A 23 -12.44 -1.21 0.47
CA GLU A 23 -11.98 -0.23 -0.51
C GLU A 23 -10.57 -0.58 -0.98
N ASN A 24 -10.46 -1.55 -1.89
CA ASN A 24 -9.17 -1.90 -2.48
C ASN A 24 -8.77 -0.84 -3.50
N LYS A 25 -7.61 -0.24 -3.28
CA LYS A 25 -7.02 0.73 -4.19
C LYS A 25 -5.63 0.27 -4.59
N THR A 26 -5.17 0.75 -5.73
CA THR A 26 -3.81 0.50 -6.23
C THR A 26 -3.11 1.83 -6.38
N VAL A 27 -1.88 1.91 -5.87
CA VAL A 27 -1.04 3.11 -5.98
C VAL A 27 0.35 2.74 -6.47
N GLU A 28 0.95 3.61 -7.27
CA GLU A 28 2.35 3.51 -7.66
C GLU A 28 3.18 4.44 -6.78
N ILE A 29 4.24 3.90 -6.19
CA ILE A 29 5.14 4.64 -5.31
C ILE A 29 6.52 4.68 -5.95
N SER A 30 7.07 5.89 -6.10
CA SER A 30 8.43 6.07 -6.59
C SER A 30 9.44 5.61 -5.54
N LEU A 31 10.32 4.68 -5.94
CA LEU A 31 11.34 4.09 -5.09
C LEU A 31 12.72 4.46 -5.64
N ASN A 32 13.03 5.75 -5.62
CA ASN A 32 14.21 6.31 -6.29
C ASN A 32 15.55 5.73 -5.79
N THR A 33 15.58 5.23 -4.57
CA THR A 33 16.81 4.70 -3.97
C THR A 33 16.93 3.18 -4.03
N ILE A 34 15.96 2.50 -4.63
CA ILE A 34 16.02 1.04 -4.78
C ILE A 34 17.11 0.66 -5.80
N GLN A 35 17.90 -0.37 -5.51
CA GLN A 35 19.04 -0.75 -6.34
C GLN A 35 18.95 -2.16 -6.94
N CYS A 36 18.43 -3.14 -6.20
CA CYS A 36 18.46 -4.54 -6.63
C CYS A 36 17.32 -5.36 -6.03
N GLY A 37 17.23 -6.65 -6.44
CA GLY A 37 16.19 -7.56 -5.97
C GLY A 37 16.17 -7.78 -4.46
N MET A 38 17.31 -7.70 -3.78
CA MET A 38 17.34 -7.78 -2.33
C MET A 38 16.59 -6.62 -1.69
N CYS A 39 16.70 -5.43 -2.26
CA CYS A 39 15.98 -4.25 -1.80
C CYS A 39 14.48 -4.40 -2.01
N SER A 40 14.06 -4.91 -3.16
CA SER A 40 12.64 -5.14 -3.44
C SER A 40 12.04 -6.16 -2.48
N ASN A 41 12.79 -7.21 -2.12
CA ASN A 41 12.34 -8.21 -1.15
C ASN A 41 12.18 -7.61 0.25
N LYS A 42 13.09 -6.74 0.68
CA LYS A 42 12.97 -6.05 1.98
C LYS A 42 11.71 -5.19 2.04
N ILE A 43 11.44 -4.45 0.97
CA ILE A 43 10.25 -3.61 0.90
C ILE A 43 8.98 -4.47 0.89
N ALA A 44 8.96 -5.53 0.09
CA ALA A 44 7.82 -6.44 0.02
C ALA A 44 7.54 -7.09 1.37
N ASP A 45 8.57 -7.57 2.05
CA ASP A 45 8.41 -8.18 3.38
C ASP A 45 7.88 -7.19 4.41
N GLY A 46 8.39 -5.96 4.40
CA GLY A 46 7.96 -4.92 5.31
C GLY A 46 6.51 -4.51 5.07
N LEU A 47 6.12 -4.32 3.81
CA LEU A 47 4.76 -3.94 3.45
C LEU A 47 3.76 -5.07 3.67
N ASN A 48 4.16 -6.33 3.47
CA ASN A 48 3.29 -7.47 3.74
C ASN A 48 2.93 -7.60 5.23
N LYS A 49 3.72 -7.04 6.11
CA LYS A 49 3.44 -6.99 7.56
C LYS A 49 2.52 -5.84 7.94
N LEU A 50 2.34 -4.86 7.06
CA LEU A 50 1.47 -3.72 7.31
C LEU A 50 0.02 -4.11 7.06
N GLU A 51 -0.81 -3.99 8.09
CA GLU A 51 -2.23 -4.31 7.98
C GLU A 51 -2.89 -3.47 6.89
N GLY A 52 -3.67 -4.11 6.03
CA GLY A 52 -4.36 -3.45 4.93
C GLY A 52 -3.65 -3.55 3.59
N VAL A 53 -2.36 -3.88 3.56
CA VAL A 53 -1.65 -4.13 2.31
C VAL A 53 -2.01 -5.51 1.78
N LYS A 54 -2.47 -5.57 0.54
CA LYS A 54 -2.90 -6.81 -0.12
C LYS A 54 -1.82 -7.41 -1.01
N LYS A 55 -1.13 -6.56 -1.76
CA LYS A 55 -0.13 -7.00 -2.71
C LYS A 55 0.88 -5.88 -2.97
N ILE A 56 2.13 -6.26 -3.16
CA ILE A 56 3.20 -5.36 -3.58
C ILE A 56 3.94 -5.98 -4.77
N ASP A 57 4.19 -5.17 -5.80
CA ASP A 57 4.98 -5.54 -6.95
C ASP A 57 5.99 -4.44 -7.22
N VAL A 58 7.27 -4.78 -7.24
CA VAL A 58 8.37 -3.80 -7.40
C VAL A 58 8.99 -3.97 -8.77
N ASP A 59 8.98 -2.89 -9.57
CA ASP A 59 9.67 -2.81 -10.84
C ASP A 59 11.02 -2.12 -10.62
N LEU A 60 12.10 -2.89 -10.72
CA LEU A 60 13.46 -2.39 -10.49
C LEU A 60 13.95 -1.46 -11.59
N GLU A 61 13.51 -1.68 -12.83
CA GLU A 61 13.90 -0.83 -13.96
C GLU A 61 13.32 0.57 -13.86
N LYS A 62 12.03 0.63 -13.55
CA LYS A 62 11.30 1.89 -13.39
C LYS A 62 11.44 2.49 -12.01
N LYS A 63 11.93 1.73 -11.05
CA LYS A 63 12.03 2.11 -9.63
C LYS A 63 10.67 2.54 -9.09
N ILE A 64 9.66 1.72 -9.33
CA ILE A 64 8.29 1.93 -8.91
C ILE A 64 7.79 0.70 -8.17
N GLY A 65 7.14 0.92 -7.03
CA GLY A 65 6.38 -0.11 -6.31
C GLY A 65 4.90 0.08 -6.54
N THR A 66 4.23 -0.93 -7.07
CA THR A 66 2.77 -0.94 -7.21
C THR A 66 2.18 -1.66 -6.01
N VAL A 67 1.39 -0.95 -5.22
CA VAL A 67 0.82 -1.47 -3.97
C VAL A 67 -0.70 -1.52 -4.08
N MET A 68 -1.26 -2.71 -3.87
CA MET A 68 -2.70 -2.89 -3.71
C MET A 68 -2.99 -2.93 -2.21
N TYR A 69 -3.89 -2.08 -1.75
CA TYR A 69 -4.18 -1.92 -0.33
C TYR A 69 -5.66 -1.62 -0.07
N ASN A 70 -6.10 -1.89 1.15
CA ASN A 70 -7.43 -1.53 1.60
C ASN A 70 -7.40 -0.13 2.21
N ALA A 71 -7.99 0.84 1.52
CA ALA A 71 -7.97 2.25 1.90
C ALA A 71 -8.79 2.55 3.18
N SER A 72 -9.63 1.62 3.63
CA SER A 72 -10.33 1.75 4.92
C SER A 72 -9.47 1.31 6.10
N ILE A 73 -8.33 0.65 5.87
CA ILE A 73 -7.43 0.16 6.93
C ILE A 73 -6.13 0.97 6.94
N VAL A 74 -5.55 1.27 5.77
CA VAL A 74 -4.25 1.91 5.63
C VAL A 74 -4.30 2.97 4.54
N ASP A 75 -3.53 4.04 4.69
CA ASP A 75 -3.43 5.10 3.68
C ASP A 75 -2.05 5.10 3.01
N ILE A 76 -1.91 5.92 1.98
CA ILE A 76 -0.67 6.04 1.21
C ILE A 76 0.48 6.52 2.12
N LYS A 77 0.20 7.45 3.03
CA LYS A 77 1.21 7.99 3.94
C LYS A 77 1.79 6.91 4.85
N ALA A 78 0.94 6.02 5.35
CA ALA A 78 1.40 4.89 6.16
C ALA A 78 2.28 3.93 5.36
N ILE A 79 1.96 3.70 4.08
CA ILE A 79 2.76 2.88 3.18
C ILE A 79 4.12 3.54 2.95
N GLU A 80 4.16 4.84 2.64
CA GLU A 80 5.40 5.60 2.46
C GLU A 80 6.27 5.57 3.72
N ASN A 81 5.67 5.81 4.88
CA ASN A 81 6.39 5.79 6.15
C ASN A 81 6.98 4.41 6.46
N THR A 82 6.27 3.34 6.12
CA THR A 82 6.78 1.97 6.28
C THR A 82 7.99 1.74 5.39
N ILE A 83 7.95 2.15 4.14
CA ILE A 83 9.08 2.05 3.21
C ILE A 83 10.26 2.86 3.71
N ALA A 84 10.03 4.09 4.17
CA ALA A 84 11.07 4.95 4.73
C ALA A 84 11.73 4.33 5.97
N SER A 85 10.96 3.66 6.80
CA SER A 85 11.47 2.98 8.00
C SER A 85 12.33 1.74 7.68
N ILE A 86 12.21 1.22 6.46
CA ILE A 86 13.04 0.12 5.96
C ILE A 86 14.37 0.65 5.40
N GLY A 87 14.44 1.94 5.05
CA GLY A 87 15.66 2.59 4.58
C GLY A 87 15.61 3.04 3.12
N TYR A 88 14.43 3.19 2.53
CA TYR A 88 14.26 3.60 1.14
C TYR A 88 13.38 4.83 1.04
N ASP A 89 13.68 5.71 0.09
CA ASP A 89 12.79 6.84 -0.21
C ASP A 89 11.50 6.32 -0.86
N ALA A 90 10.38 6.87 -0.42
CA ALA A 90 9.06 6.54 -0.97
C ALA A 90 8.37 7.83 -1.37
N ASN A 91 8.22 8.07 -2.67
CA ASN A 91 7.76 9.36 -3.23
C ASN A 91 8.58 10.51 -2.64
N ASP A 92 7.95 11.47 -1.97
CA ASP A 92 8.63 12.61 -1.32
C ASP A 92 9.03 12.32 0.13
N THR A 93 8.73 11.12 0.65
CA THR A 93 9.08 10.73 2.01
C THR A 93 10.49 10.16 2.03
N PRO A 94 11.47 10.83 2.67
CA PRO A 94 12.86 10.35 2.66
C PRO A 94 13.04 9.14 3.57
N ALA A 95 14.00 8.30 3.20
CA ALA A 95 14.41 7.16 4.02
C ALA A 95 14.90 7.63 5.39
N ASP A 96 14.66 6.79 6.42
CA ASP A 96 15.23 7.03 7.74
C ASP A 96 16.76 6.94 7.63
N PRO A 97 17.51 8.03 7.93
CA PRO A 97 18.98 8.04 7.76
C PRO A 97 19.69 6.96 8.58
N LYS A 98 19.19 6.66 9.76
CA LYS A 98 19.79 5.64 10.65
C LYS A 98 19.65 4.24 10.07
N VAL A 99 18.51 3.97 9.45
CA VAL A 99 18.25 2.67 8.81
C VAL A 99 19.01 2.59 7.49
N TYR A 100 19.03 3.65 6.70
CA TYR A 100 19.77 3.72 5.45
C TYR A 100 21.26 3.39 5.65
N GLU A 101 21.88 3.94 6.69
CA GLU A 101 23.28 3.67 7.00
C GLU A 101 23.58 2.19 7.27
N LYS A 102 22.58 1.45 7.76
CA LYS A 102 22.70 0.02 8.08
C LYS A 102 22.43 -0.89 6.89
N LEU A 103 21.98 -0.34 5.75
CA LEU A 103 21.75 -1.16 4.56
C LEU A 103 23.03 -1.72 4.00
N ASP A 104 22.92 -2.90 3.37
CA ASP A 104 24.04 -3.48 2.63
C ASP A 104 24.48 -2.54 1.50
N LEU A 105 25.75 -2.59 1.12
CA LEU A 105 26.31 -1.71 0.09
C LEU A 105 25.52 -1.78 -1.22
N CYS A 106 25.02 -2.95 -1.60
CA CYS A 106 24.22 -3.10 -2.81
C CYS A 106 22.85 -2.41 -2.72
N CYS A 107 22.38 -2.09 -1.53
CA CYS A 107 21.11 -1.39 -1.29
C CYS A 107 21.30 0.12 -1.10
N LYS A 108 22.53 0.62 -1.10
CA LYS A 108 22.83 2.05 -1.02
C LYS A 108 23.02 2.63 -2.40
N VAL A 109 22.63 3.90 -2.54
CA VAL A 109 22.85 4.63 -3.79
C VAL A 109 24.35 4.83 -3.99
N PRO A 110 24.91 4.51 -5.18
CA PRO A 110 26.34 4.71 -5.45
C PRO A 110 26.72 6.18 -5.25
N GLY A 111 27.83 6.41 -4.52
CA GLY A 111 28.35 7.75 -4.25
C GLY A 111 27.63 8.54 -3.19
N GLY A 112 26.66 7.93 -2.51
CA GLY A 112 25.88 8.57 -1.43
C GLY A 112 26.29 8.14 -0.05
#